data_311387e3721928a34659dfee7f5807a2
#
_entry.id   311387e3721928a34659dfee7f5807a2
#
_cell.length_a   1.000
_cell.length_b   1.000
_cell.length_c   1.000
_cell.angle_alpha   90.00
_cell.angle_beta   90.00
_cell.angle_gamma   90.00
#
_symmetry.space_group_name_H-M   'P 1'
#
loop_
_entity.id
_entity.type
_entity.pdbx_description
1 polymer ?
#
loop_
_entity_poly.entity_id
_entity_poly.type
_entity_poly.pdbx_seq_one_letter_code
_entity_poly.pdbx_strand_id
1 'polypeptide(L)'
;GTLYCYLKVKDGLIKNLREKKSFSTKPHQEYASAGLYYFKNFGVFKESGKKALEDKKFIKSYKEIYVSLPYIYMLKKNLNILNFEAEKFISLGTPKDYEEFVNWLNFFKKNDKKN
;
A
#
# COMPACT_ATOMS: atom_id res chain seq x y z
N GLY A 1 6.57 14.22 -0.06
CA GLY A 1 5.55 13.72 0.86
C GLY A 1 5.38 12.23 0.74
N THR A 2 5.02 11.61 1.82
CA THR A 2 4.78 10.16 1.89
C THR A 2 3.32 9.89 1.54
N LEU A 3 3.07 9.31 0.36
CA LEU A 3 1.72 9.12 -0.20
C LEU A 3 1.14 7.72 0.05
N TYR A 4 1.99 6.75 0.39
CA TYR A 4 1.63 5.33 0.42
C TYR A 4 1.57 4.76 1.83
N CYS A 5 1.06 3.55 1.97
CA CYS A 5 1.30 2.70 3.10
C CYS A 5 2.66 2.02 2.91
N TYR A 6 3.60 2.27 3.80
CA TYR A 6 4.96 1.72 3.75
C TYR A 6 5.09 0.46 4.58
N LEU A 7 5.90 -0.49 4.11
CA LEU A 7 6.01 -1.83 4.66
C LEU A 7 7.45 -2.14 5.08
N LYS A 8 7.62 -2.76 6.23
CA LYS A 8 8.84 -3.50 6.57
C LYS A 8 8.60 -4.98 6.29
N VAL A 9 9.37 -5.53 5.36
CA VAL A 9 9.28 -6.92 4.94
C VAL A 9 10.56 -7.66 5.36
N LYS A 10 10.40 -8.87 5.86
CA LYS A 10 11.50 -9.81 6.15
C LYS A 10 11.03 -11.22 5.82
N ASP A 11 11.81 -11.94 5.03
CA ASP A 11 11.53 -13.32 4.62
C ASP A 11 10.13 -13.49 4.00
N GLY A 12 9.73 -12.55 3.12
CA GLY A 12 8.41 -12.54 2.46
C GLY A 12 7.23 -12.20 3.38
N LEU A 13 7.48 -11.88 4.65
CA LEU A 13 6.46 -11.52 5.62
C LEU A 13 6.52 -10.03 5.97
N ILE A 14 5.35 -9.41 6.03
CA ILE A 14 5.23 -8.05 6.54
C ILE A 14 5.42 -8.09 8.06
N LYS A 15 6.39 -7.35 8.56
CA LYS A 15 6.71 -7.22 9.99
C LYS A 15 6.17 -5.94 10.60
N ASN A 16 6.01 -4.92 9.80
CA ASN A 16 5.41 -3.65 10.22
C ASN A 16 4.86 -2.90 9.01
N LEU A 17 3.90 -2.03 9.26
CA LEU A 17 3.37 -1.12 8.25
C LEU A 17 3.04 0.24 8.86
N ARG A 18 3.14 1.28 8.05
CA ARG A 18 2.83 2.67 8.42
C ARG A 18 2.08 3.36 7.29
N GLU A 19 0.88 3.81 7.58
CA GLU A 19 0.09 4.58 6.63
C GLU A 19 0.63 6.02 6.54
N LYS A 20 0.87 6.48 5.31
CA LYS A 20 1.36 7.85 5.00
C LYS A 20 2.64 8.27 5.74
N LYS A 21 3.43 7.30 6.21
CA LYS A 21 4.67 7.57 6.94
C LYS A 21 5.74 6.53 6.63
N SER A 22 6.85 6.97 6.05
CA SER A 22 8.02 6.11 5.80
C SER A 22 8.71 5.69 7.11
N PHE A 23 9.53 4.63 7.03
CA PHE A 23 10.37 4.18 8.13
C PHE A 23 11.73 4.89 8.16
N SER A 24 12.14 5.45 7.02
CA SER A 24 13.43 6.12 6.84
C SER A 24 13.27 7.48 6.15
N THR A 25 14.38 8.17 5.96
CA THR A 25 14.45 9.42 5.18
C THR A 25 14.46 9.18 3.66
N LYS A 26 14.50 7.91 3.24
CA LYS A 26 14.55 7.50 1.82
C LYS A 26 13.33 6.63 1.46
N PRO A 27 12.12 7.19 1.41
CA PRO A 27 10.89 6.42 1.18
C PRO A 27 10.85 5.68 -0.16
N HIS A 28 11.61 6.13 -1.17
CA HIS A 28 11.71 5.48 -2.48
C HIS A 28 12.50 4.16 -2.46
N GLN A 29 13.17 3.85 -1.34
CA GLN A 29 13.88 2.58 -1.13
C GLN A 29 13.09 1.61 -0.24
N GLU A 30 11.88 1.97 0.15
CA GLU A 30 11.02 1.15 1.00
C GLU A 30 9.92 0.48 0.18
N TYR A 31 9.48 -0.68 0.62
CA TYR A 31 8.26 -1.28 0.06
C TYR A 31 7.06 -0.37 0.33
N ALA A 32 6.30 -0.12 -0.71
CA ALA A 32 5.06 0.66 -0.65
C ALA A 32 3.90 -0.16 -1.19
N SER A 33 2.75 -0.06 -0.55
CA SER A 33 1.55 -0.76 -0.99
C SER A 33 1.04 -0.21 -2.31
N ALA A 34 0.77 -1.11 -3.26
CA ALA A 34 0.09 -0.80 -4.52
C ALA A 34 -1.45 -0.63 -4.37
N GLY A 35 -1.97 -0.70 -3.13
CA GLY A 35 -3.40 -0.56 -2.87
C GLY A 35 -4.21 -1.85 -3.02
N LEU A 36 -3.56 -2.99 -3.26
CA LEU A 36 -4.20 -4.30 -3.30
C LEU A 36 -4.03 -5.02 -1.97
N TYR A 37 -5.15 -5.46 -1.40
CA TYR A 37 -5.22 -6.10 -0.10
C TYR A 37 -6.02 -7.39 -0.18
N TYR A 38 -5.45 -8.51 0.28
CA TYR A 38 -6.11 -9.80 0.33
C TYR A 38 -6.30 -10.27 1.76
N PHE A 39 -7.49 -10.76 2.08
CA PHE A 39 -7.82 -11.38 3.36
C PHE A 39 -8.31 -12.80 3.10
N LYS A 40 -7.69 -13.79 3.76
CA LYS A 40 -8.02 -15.21 3.61
C LYS A 40 -9.51 -15.51 3.84
N ASN A 41 -10.12 -14.79 4.78
CA ASN A 41 -11.56 -14.85 5.00
C ASN A 41 -12.09 -13.52 5.56
N PHE A 42 -13.37 -13.30 5.37
CA PHE A 42 -14.05 -12.08 5.80
C PHE A 42 -14.09 -11.91 7.34
N GLY A 43 -14.09 -13.02 8.09
CA GLY A 43 -14.08 -12.97 9.56
C GLY A 43 -12.84 -12.27 10.11
N VAL A 44 -11.66 -12.60 9.57
CA VAL A 44 -10.38 -11.96 9.95
C VAL A 44 -10.41 -10.47 9.63
N PHE A 45 -10.89 -10.10 8.44
CA PHE A 45 -11.03 -8.69 8.05
C PHE A 45 -11.99 -7.94 8.99
N LYS A 46 -13.19 -8.50 9.20
CA LYS A 46 -14.22 -7.89 10.05
C LYS A 46 -13.74 -7.68 11.48
N GLU A 47 -13.13 -8.69 12.09
CA GLU A 47 -12.64 -8.61 13.46
C GLU A 47 -11.50 -7.57 13.60
N SER A 48 -10.52 -7.63 12.73
CA SER A 48 -9.38 -6.71 12.76
C SER A 48 -9.81 -5.27 12.42
N GLY A 49 -10.74 -5.10 11.47
CA GLY A 49 -11.32 -3.81 11.11
C GLY A 49 -12.14 -3.21 12.26
N LYS A 50 -12.98 -4.00 12.91
CA LYS A 50 -13.75 -3.56 14.09
C LYS A 50 -12.82 -3.05 15.17
N LYS A 51 -11.76 -3.79 15.51
CA LYS A 51 -10.77 -3.36 16.51
C LYS A 51 -10.04 -2.08 16.10
N ALA A 52 -9.72 -1.94 14.82
CA ALA A 52 -9.12 -0.71 14.31
C ALA A 52 -10.05 0.48 14.53
N LEU A 53 -11.35 0.35 14.25
CA LEU A 53 -12.33 1.41 14.40
C LEU A 53 -12.66 1.74 15.87
N GLU A 54 -12.60 0.76 16.76
CA GLU A 54 -12.85 0.93 18.21
C GLU A 54 -11.72 1.68 18.92
N ASP A 55 -10.50 1.61 18.39
CA ASP A 55 -9.34 2.35 18.92
C ASP A 55 -9.41 3.83 18.51
N LYS A 56 -10.21 4.60 19.24
CA LYS A 56 -10.43 6.03 18.97
C LYS A 56 -9.14 6.86 18.94
N LYS A 57 -8.14 6.51 19.77
CA LYS A 57 -6.85 7.21 19.81
C LYS A 57 -6.06 6.93 18.53
N PHE A 58 -6.09 5.69 18.07
CA PHE A 58 -5.43 5.26 16.85
C PHE A 58 -6.08 5.90 15.62
N ILE A 59 -7.41 5.82 15.50
CA ILE A 59 -8.16 6.41 14.37
C ILE A 59 -7.96 7.93 14.29
N LYS A 60 -7.98 8.64 15.41
CA LYS A 60 -7.74 10.10 15.43
C LYS A 60 -6.35 10.51 14.92
N SER A 61 -5.38 9.58 14.89
CA SER A 61 -4.05 9.84 14.34
C SER A 61 -4.01 9.87 12.81
N TYR A 62 -5.08 9.42 12.15
CA TYR A 62 -5.22 9.40 10.70
C TYR A 62 -6.32 10.37 10.25
N LYS A 63 -6.11 11.01 9.09
CA LYS A 63 -7.12 11.90 8.48
C LYS A 63 -8.29 11.12 7.88
N GLU A 64 -8.04 9.89 7.49
CA GLU A 64 -8.96 9.00 6.79
C GLU A 64 -8.84 7.57 7.33
N ILE A 65 -9.85 6.75 7.09
CA ILE A 65 -9.81 5.33 7.43
C ILE A 65 -9.28 4.56 6.22
N TYR A 66 -8.16 3.87 6.40
CA TYR A 66 -7.49 3.13 5.35
C TYR A 66 -7.70 1.62 5.49
N VAL A 67 -7.80 0.92 4.36
CA VAL A 67 -7.93 -0.56 4.30
C VAL A 67 -6.69 -1.27 4.87
N SER A 68 -5.56 -0.58 4.93
CA SER A 68 -4.32 -1.08 5.56
C SER A 68 -4.41 -1.22 7.08
N LEU A 69 -5.29 -0.48 7.74
CA LEU A 69 -5.34 -0.42 9.21
C LEU A 69 -5.68 -1.78 9.88
N PRO A 70 -6.59 -2.61 9.36
CA PRO A 70 -6.81 -3.97 9.88
C PRO A 70 -5.54 -4.80 9.99
N TYR A 71 -4.59 -4.66 9.05
CA TYR A 71 -3.33 -5.41 9.07
C TYR A 71 -2.47 -5.10 10.31
N ILE A 72 -2.53 -3.88 10.85
CA ILE A 72 -1.82 -3.52 12.08
C ILE A 72 -2.31 -4.39 13.26
N TYR A 73 -3.62 -4.63 13.34
CA TYR A 73 -4.22 -5.47 14.37
C TYR A 73 -3.97 -6.96 14.13
N MET A 74 -3.89 -7.37 12.87
CA MET A 74 -3.47 -8.72 12.51
C MET A 74 -2.01 -8.98 12.95
N LEU A 75 -1.11 -8.02 12.74
CA LEU A 75 0.28 -8.10 13.22
C LEU A 75 0.35 -8.14 14.76
N LYS A 76 -0.45 -7.35 15.47
CA LYS A 76 -0.55 -7.40 16.94
C LYS A 76 -1.00 -8.76 17.47
N LYS A 77 -1.74 -9.54 16.67
CA LYS A 77 -2.17 -10.91 16.95
C LYS A 77 -1.17 -11.97 16.46
N ASN A 78 0.00 -11.57 16.00
CA ASN A 78 1.03 -12.45 15.43
C ASN A 78 0.53 -13.26 14.21
N LEU A 79 -0.45 -12.73 13.47
CA LEU A 79 -0.87 -13.36 12.22
C LEU A 79 0.17 -13.09 11.12
N ASN A 80 0.43 -14.12 10.31
CA ASN A 80 1.32 -13.97 9.18
C ASN A 80 0.64 -13.20 8.04
N ILE A 81 1.28 -12.13 7.61
CA ILE A 81 0.87 -11.34 6.46
C ILE A 81 1.96 -11.46 5.40
N LEU A 82 1.60 -12.09 4.29
CA LEU A 82 2.51 -12.28 3.17
C LEU A 82 2.65 -10.98 2.37
N ASN A 83 3.86 -10.72 1.90
CA ASN A 83 4.13 -9.70 0.90
C ASN A 83 4.15 -10.35 -0.49
N PHE A 84 3.44 -9.75 -1.42
CA PHE A 84 3.53 -10.07 -2.84
C PHE A 84 4.07 -8.84 -3.56
N GLU A 85 5.24 -8.96 -4.17
CA GLU A 85 5.88 -7.88 -4.90
C GLU A 85 5.36 -7.82 -6.34
N ALA A 86 4.79 -6.68 -6.72
CA ALA A 86 4.37 -6.44 -8.09
C ALA A 86 5.57 -6.04 -8.94
N GLU A 87 5.74 -6.68 -10.10
CA GLU A 87 6.83 -6.35 -11.02
C GLU A 87 6.72 -4.93 -11.59
N LYS A 88 5.50 -4.43 -11.77
CA LYS A 88 5.22 -3.11 -12.32
C LYS A 88 4.06 -2.46 -11.57
N PHE A 89 4.21 -1.19 -11.29
CA PHE A 89 3.16 -0.36 -10.72
C PHE A 89 3.09 0.96 -11.49
N ILE A 90 1.90 1.29 -11.98
CA ILE A 90 1.61 2.55 -12.65
C ILE A 90 0.51 3.25 -11.85
N SER A 91 0.83 4.41 -11.27
CA SER A 91 -0.15 5.23 -10.61
C SER A 91 -1.06 5.92 -11.63
N LEU A 92 -2.37 5.80 -11.43
CA LEU A 92 -3.40 6.53 -12.19
C LEU A 92 -4.35 7.28 -11.24
N GLY A 93 -3.86 7.56 -10.03
CA GLY A 93 -4.68 8.11 -8.94
C GLY A 93 -4.99 9.60 -9.07
N THR A 94 -4.29 10.33 -9.94
CA THR A 94 -4.54 11.75 -10.20
C THR A 94 -4.62 12.03 -11.70
N PRO A 95 -5.28 13.14 -12.13
CA PRO A 95 -5.26 13.56 -13.54
C PRO A 95 -3.84 13.68 -14.10
N LYS A 96 -2.91 14.19 -13.31
CA LYS A 96 -1.50 14.34 -13.70
C LYS A 96 -0.83 12.97 -13.94
N ASP A 97 -1.05 11.99 -13.07
CA ASP A 97 -0.53 10.63 -13.25
C ASP A 97 -1.04 10.01 -14.55
N TYR A 98 -2.33 10.22 -14.85
CA TYR A 98 -2.94 9.73 -16.08
C TYR A 98 -2.34 10.41 -17.33
N GLU A 99 -2.18 11.74 -17.32
CA GLU A 99 -1.56 12.49 -18.42
C GLU A 99 -0.12 12.02 -18.66
N GLU A 100 0.65 11.82 -17.60
CA GLU A 100 2.01 11.31 -17.69
C GLU A 100 2.05 9.90 -18.30
N PHE A 101 1.16 9.01 -17.85
CA PHE A 101 1.02 7.67 -18.43
C PHE A 101 0.69 7.71 -19.93
N VAL A 102 -0.27 8.54 -20.35
CA VAL A 102 -0.66 8.69 -21.76
C VAL A 102 0.51 9.22 -22.60
N ASN A 103 1.28 10.17 -22.08
CA ASN A 103 2.46 10.71 -22.77
C ASN A 103 3.52 9.63 -22.99
N TRP A 104 3.83 8.81 -21.99
CA TRP A 104 4.74 7.68 -22.12
C TRP A 104 4.22 6.64 -23.11
N LEU A 105 2.95 6.30 -23.03
CA LEU A 105 2.32 5.33 -23.95
C LEU A 105 2.45 5.78 -25.42
N ASN A 106 2.20 7.07 -25.68
CA ASN A 106 2.32 7.65 -27.02
C ASN A 106 3.77 7.69 -27.49
N PHE A 107 4.71 7.99 -26.60
CA PHE A 107 6.13 7.96 -26.91
C PHE A 107 6.59 6.57 -27.36
N PHE A 108 6.25 5.53 -26.62
CA PHE A 108 6.63 4.15 -26.97
C PHE A 108 5.94 3.69 -28.26
N LYS A 109 4.65 3.96 -28.46
CA LYS A 109 3.94 3.61 -29.70
C LYS A 109 4.54 4.24 -30.96
N LYS A 110 5.07 5.46 -30.84
CA LYS A 110 5.75 6.13 -31.99
C LYS A 110 7.09 5.50 -32.31
N ASN A 111 7.80 4.99 -31.30
CA ASN A 111 9.13 4.42 -31.48
C ASN A 111 9.10 2.95 -31.91
N ASP A 112 8.08 2.17 -31.50
CA ASP A 112 7.90 0.80 -31.95
C ASP A 112 7.58 0.68 -33.45
N LYS A 113 7.03 1.72 -34.08
CA LYS A 113 6.77 1.77 -35.54
C LYS A 113 8.01 2.06 -36.38
N LYS A 114 9.18 2.30 -35.76
CA LYS A 114 10.45 2.59 -36.47
C LYS A 114 11.39 1.40 -36.56
N ASN A 115 11.00 0.27 -35.97
CA ASN A 115 11.67 -1.02 -36.08
C ASN A 115 10.79 -1.99 -36.90
#